data_58a4978df011d5a50428b8474d4b331f
#
_entry.id   58a4978df011d5a50428b8474d4b331f
#
_cell.length_a   1.000
_cell.length_b   1.000
_cell.length_c   1.000
_cell.angle_alpha   90.00
_cell.angle_beta   90.00
_cell.angle_gamma   90.00
#
_symmetry.space_group_name_H-M   'P 1'
#
loop_
_entity.id
_entity.type
_entity.pdbx_description
1 polymer ?
#
loop_
_entity_poly.entity_id
_entity_poly.type
_entity_poly.pdbx_seq_one_letter_code
_entity_poly.pdbx_strand_id
1 'polypeptide(L)'
;RVTISLSPLVPKPGTPFQWHPMEEVKSLKKKFSRVRKALGKLPHLKMSFGSPHEAYLQTYLSRGDRSVHEFFKTYLSNGHDAKSALAKHSVDLFVYRQYGKEDYLPWDIVDHGYRNGFLWDDYQRGLMAGRTPVCDTATCHVCGIC
;
A
#
# COMPACT_ATOMS: atom_id res chain seq x y z
N ARG A 1 13.73 5.01 26.56
CA ARG A 1 14.14 4.80 25.17
C ARG A 1 12.89 4.74 24.28
N VAL A 2 12.89 5.53 23.17
CA VAL A 2 11.78 5.55 22.20
C VAL A 2 12.25 4.87 20.92
N THR A 3 11.37 4.08 20.30
CA THR A 3 11.62 3.51 18.97
C THR A 3 10.58 4.05 18.00
N ILE A 4 11.03 4.61 16.88
CA ILE A 4 10.20 5.05 15.77
C ILE A 4 10.41 4.09 14.60
N SER A 5 9.33 3.52 14.08
CA SER A 5 9.32 2.73 12.85
C SER A 5 8.57 3.48 11.76
N LEU A 6 9.22 3.71 10.63
CA LEU A 6 8.63 4.35 9.46
C LEU A 6 8.56 3.33 8.32
N SER A 7 7.36 3.08 7.81
CA SER A 7 7.15 2.20 6.66
C SER A 7 6.46 2.96 5.54
N PRO A 8 6.77 2.68 4.27
CA PRO A 8 5.97 3.17 3.16
C PRO A 8 4.54 2.68 3.26
N LEU A 9 3.57 3.50 2.83
CA LEU A 9 2.21 3.03 2.62
C LEU A 9 2.20 2.09 1.41
N VAL A 10 1.73 0.87 1.61
CA VAL A 10 1.45 -0.11 0.56
C VAL A 10 -0.07 -0.20 0.40
N PRO A 11 -0.65 0.31 -0.70
CA PRO A 11 -2.07 0.15 -0.97
C PRO A 11 -2.44 -1.33 -1.08
N LYS A 12 -3.47 -1.76 -0.38
CA LYS A 12 -3.88 -3.18 -0.33
C LYS A 12 -5.34 -3.34 -0.74
N PRO A 13 -5.69 -4.41 -1.49
CA PRO A 13 -7.06 -4.82 -1.73
C PRO A 13 -7.88 -4.91 -0.44
N GLY A 14 -9.18 -4.58 -0.51
CA GLY A 14 -10.08 -4.66 0.63
C GLY A 14 -9.79 -3.65 1.74
N THR A 15 -9.02 -2.60 1.46
CA THR A 15 -8.76 -1.50 2.40
C THR A 15 -9.20 -0.15 1.83
N PRO A 16 -9.48 0.86 2.67
CA PRO A 16 -9.84 2.19 2.16
C PRO A 16 -8.84 2.77 1.18
N PHE A 17 -7.55 2.52 1.34
CA PHE A 17 -6.51 3.05 0.47
C PHE A 17 -6.21 2.21 -0.78
N GLN A 18 -7.03 1.23 -1.13
CA GLN A 18 -6.84 0.39 -2.32
C GLN A 18 -6.80 1.17 -3.65
N TRP A 19 -7.48 2.32 -3.73
CA TRP A 19 -7.48 3.22 -4.91
C TRP A 19 -6.26 4.13 -4.96
N HIS A 20 -5.55 4.29 -3.82
CA HIS A 20 -4.44 5.24 -3.71
C HIS A 20 -3.18 4.71 -4.42
N PRO A 21 -2.43 5.55 -5.16
CA PRO A 21 -1.14 5.14 -5.71
C PRO A 21 -0.11 4.99 -4.59
N MET A 22 0.87 4.12 -4.75
CA MET A 22 2.05 4.15 -3.91
C MET A 22 2.85 5.43 -4.23
N GLU A 23 3.46 6.03 -3.23
CA GLU A 23 4.39 7.13 -3.44
C GLU A 23 5.69 6.64 -4.11
N GLU A 24 6.25 7.45 -5.02
CA GLU A 24 7.48 7.10 -5.73
C GLU A 24 8.62 6.74 -4.78
N VAL A 25 9.34 5.67 -5.12
CA VAL A 25 10.51 5.17 -4.35
C VAL A 25 11.54 6.28 -4.09
N LYS A 26 11.78 7.15 -5.09
CA LYS A 26 12.72 8.27 -4.99
C LYS A 26 12.26 9.30 -3.95
N SER A 27 10.96 9.60 -3.93
CA SER A 27 10.35 10.52 -2.96
C SER A 27 10.40 9.96 -1.54
N LEU A 28 10.03 8.69 -1.35
CA LEU A 28 10.13 8.00 -0.07
C LEU A 28 11.55 8.02 0.50
N LYS A 29 12.56 7.73 -0.33
CA LYS A 29 13.98 7.81 0.08
C LYS A 29 14.35 9.22 0.56
N LYS A 30 13.90 10.26 -0.13
CA LYS A 30 14.12 11.67 0.29
C LYS A 30 13.46 11.96 1.62
N LYS A 31 12.18 11.55 1.81
CA LYS A 31 11.44 11.73 3.07
C LYS A 31 12.13 11.02 4.23
N PHE A 32 12.54 9.75 4.05
CA PHE A 32 13.27 8.99 5.07
C PHE A 32 14.62 9.63 5.44
N SER A 33 15.35 10.13 4.44
CA SER A 33 16.60 10.84 4.68
C SER A 33 16.38 12.13 5.49
N ARG A 34 15.31 12.90 5.19
CA ARG A 34 14.97 14.10 5.97
C ARG A 34 14.65 13.77 7.42
N VAL A 35 13.83 12.75 7.67
CA VAL A 35 13.49 12.31 9.03
C VAL A 35 14.74 11.85 9.78
N ARG A 36 15.59 11.04 9.13
CA ARG A 36 16.85 10.57 9.73
C ARG A 36 17.77 11.72 10.10
N LYS A 37 17.90 12.74 9.24
CA LYS A 37 18.73 13.92 9.51
C LYS A 37 18.15 14.77 10.67
N ALA A 38 16.84 14.94 10.71
CA ALA A 38 16.17 15.77 11.72
C ALA A 38 16.22 15.13 13.12
N LEU A 39 16.01 13.82 13.20
CA LEU A 39 15.83 13.12 14.48
C LEU A 39 17.04 12.28 14.90
N GLY A 40 17.98 12.00 13.99
CA GLY A 40 19.07 11.06 14.23
C GLY A 40 20.08 11.45 15.33
N LYS A 41 20.05 12.72 15.75
CA LYS A 41 20.91 13.24 16.83
C LYS A 41 20.24 13.23 18.21
N LEU A 42 18.94 12.86 18.27
CA LEU A 42 18.22 12.84 19.54
C LEU A 42 18.68 11.66 20.41
N PRO A 43 19.04 11.91 21.69
CA PRO A 43 19.43 10.83 22.60
C PRO A 43 18.23 9.89 22.85
N HIS A 44 18.51 8.64 23.14
CA HIS A 44 17.53 7.61 23.48
C HIS A 44 16.50 7.29 22.39
N LEU A 45 16.70 7.75 21.15
CA LEU A 45 15.86 7.45 20.00
C LEU A 45 16.49 6.37 19.10
N LYS A 46 15.72 5.33 18.83
CA LYS A 46 16.04 4.32 17.79
C LYS A 46 15.07 4.50 16.62
N MET A 47 15.59 4.47 15.39
CA MET A 47 14.77 4.53 14.19
C MET A 47 14.98 3.30 13.31
N SER A 48 13.90 2.75 12.81
CA SER A 48 13.89 1.75 11.73
C SER A 48 13.10 2.28 10.54
N PHE A 49 13.52 1.87 9.34
CA PHE A 49 12.90 2.31 8.10
C PHE A 49 12.62 1.08 7.23
N GLY A 50 11.38 0.93 6.81
CA GLY A 50 11.00 -0.05 5.81
C GLY A 50 11.66 0.25 4.45
N SER A 51 11.86 -0.79 3.65
CA SER A 51 12.46 -0.66 2.33
C SER A 51 11.45 -0.12 1.30
N PRO A 52 11.69 1.04 0.66
CA PRO A 52 10.81 1.51 -0.42
C PRO A 52 10.77 0.56 -1.63
N HIS A 53 11.82 -0.21 -1.88
CA HIS A 53 11.84 -1.19 -2.97
C HIS A 53 11.02 -2.44 -2.64
N GLU A 54 11.06 -2.90 -1.40
CA GLU A 54 10.18 -3.99 -0.95
C GLU A 54 8.71 -3.55 -0.98
N ALA A 55 8.41 -2.33 -0.55
CA ALA A 55 7.07 -1.76 -0.64
C ALA A 55 6.59 -1.67 -2.10
N TYR A 56 7.47 -1.29 -3.03
CA TYR A 56 7.19 -1.28 -4.46
C TYR A 56 6.80 -2.67 -4.99
N LEU A 57 7.61 -3.70 -4.67
CA LEU A 57 7.29 -5.08 -5.01
C LEU A 57 5.97 -5.54 -4.37
N GLN A 58 5.79 -5.28 -3.07
CA GLN A 58 4.54 -5.62 -2.38
C GLN A 58 3.31 -4.95 -3.01
N THR A 59 3.44 -3.68 -3.42
CA THR A 59 2.35 -2.96 -4.09
C THR A 59 2.02 -3.60 -5.42
N TYR A 60 3.03 -3.94 -6.22
CA TYR A 60 2.84 -4.65 -7.49
C TYR A 60 2.09 -5.97 -7.29
N LEU A 61 2.56 -6.80 -6.36
CA LEU A 61 1.93 -8.10 -6.07
C LEU A 61 0.51 -7.96 -5.50
N SER A 62 0.22 -6.87 -4.79
CA SER A 62 -1.09 -6.61 -4.20
C SER A 62 -2.10 -6.02 -5.19
N ARG A 63 -1.65 -5.25 -6.18
CA ARG A 63 -2.50 -4.48 -7.10
C ARG A 63 -2.46 -4.97 -8.55
N GLY A 64 -1.52 -5.86 -8.86
CA GLY A 64 -1.38 -6.44 -10.18
C GLY A 64 -2.54 -7.38 -10.53
N ASP A 65 -2.75 -7.54 -11.81
CA ASP A 65 -3.72 -8.48 -12.38
C ASP A 65 -3.06 -9.85 -12.69
N ARG A 66 -3.68 -10.62 -13.57
CA ARG A 66 -3.15 -11.92 -14.00
C ARG A 66 -1.75 -11.86 -14.62
N SER A 67 -1.30 -10.70 -15.11
CA SER A 67 0.06 -10.53 -15.67
C SER A 67 1.18 -10.72 -14.64
N VAL A 68 0.88 -10.63 -13.34
CA VAL A 68 1.82 -10.94 -12.26
C VAL A 68 2.38 -12.37 -12.38
N HIS A 69 1.64 -13.31 -12.97
CA HIS A 69 2.14 -14.65 -13.25
C HIS A 69 3.40 -14.64 -14.14
N GLU A 70 3.48 -13.75 -15.14
CA GLU A 70 4.67 -13.65 -15.99
C GLU A 70 5.88 -13.10 -15.22
N PHE A 71 5.64 -12.21 -14.26
CA PHE A 71 6.69 -11.79 -13.33
C PHE A 71 7.23 -13.00 -12.54
N PHE A 72 6.38 -13.86 -11.99
CA PHE A 72 6.83 -15.05 -11.25
C PHE A 72 7.61 -16.02 -12.13
N LYS A 73 7.21 -16.24 -13.38
CA LYS A 73 7.99 -17.06 -14.33
C LYS A 73 9.38 -16.48 -14.54
N THR A 74 9.47 -15.17 -14.76
CA THR A 74 10.76 -14.47 -14.92
C THR A 74 11.60 -14.57 -13.64
N TYR A 75 10.99 -14.34 -12.48
CA TYR A 75 11.66 -14.42 -11.18
C TYR A 75 12.24 -15.80 -10.90
N LEU A 76 11.50 -16.86 -11.20
CA LEU A 76 11.98 -18.24 -11.02
C LEU A 76 13.09 -18.58 -11.99
N SER A 77 13.01 -18.14 -13.25
CA SER A 77 14.00 -18.46 -14.29
C SER A 77 15.32 -17.70 -14.17
N ASN A 78 15.33 -16.55 -13.47
CA ASN A 78 16.51 -15.71 -13.32
C ASN A 78 17.24 -15.84 -11.97
N GLY A 79 17.03 -16.96 -11.27
CA GLY A 79 17.69 -17.23 -9.98
C GLY A 79 17.13 -16.43 -8.81
N HIS A 80 15.83 -16.08 -8.85
CA HIS A 80 15.10 -15.36 -7.80
C HIS A 80 15.52 -13.88 -7.64
N ASP A 81 16.05 -13.27 -8.71
CA ASP A 81 16.34 -11.83 -8.71
C ASP A 81 15.10 -11.01 -9.04
N ALA A 82 14.42 -10.52 -7.98
CA ALA A 82 13.20 -9.74 -8.10
C ALA A 82 13.44 -8.40 -8.83
N LYS A 83 14.60 -7.76 -8.66
CA LYS A 83 14.91 -6.49 -9.30
C LYS A 83 15.00 -6.64 -10.82
N SER A 84 15.74 -7.66 -11.27
CA SER A 84 15.85 -7.98 -12.69
C SER A 84 14.51 -8.44 -13.28
N ALA A 85 13.70 -9.19 -12.53
CA ALA A 85 12.38 -9.59 -12.96
C ALA A 85 11.46 -8.36 -13.13
N LEU A 86 11.37 -7.46 -12.14
CA LEU A 86 10.57 -6.25 -12.20
C LEU A 86 10.89 -5.36 -13.40
N ALA A 87 12.19 -5.26 -13.77
CA ALA A 87 12.63 -4.44 -14.89
C ALA A 87 12.12 -4.90 -16.27
N LYS A 88 11.61 -6.14 -16.38
CA LYS A 88 11.07 -6.71 -17.60
C LYS A 88 9.55 -6.55 -17.74
N HIS A 89 8.88 -5.96 -16.77
CA HIS A 89 7.42 -5.84 -16.72
C HIS A 89 6.99 -4.38 -16.52
N SER A 90 5.78 -4.04 -16.98
CA SER A 90 5.19 -2.70 -16.84
C SER A 90 4.61 -2.48 -15.43
N VAL A 91 5.46 -2.63 -14.41
CA VAL A 91 5.08 -2.63 -12.98
C VAL A 91 4.48 -1.30 -12.54
N ASP A 92 5.00 -0.18 -13.05
CA ASP A 92 4.58 1.18 -12.70
C ASP A 92 3.09 1.43 -12.98
N LEU A 93 2.52 0.76 -14.00
CA LEU A 93 1.09 0.85 -14.32
C LEU A 93 0.19 0.39 -13.17
N PHE A 94 0.65 -0.53 -12.34
CA PHE A 94 -0.09 -1.02 -11.18
C PHE A 94 0.28 -0.28 -9.90
N VAL A 95 1.55 0.06 -9.74
CA VAL A 95 2.08 0.64 -8.50
C VAL A 95 1.69 2.11 -8.34
N TYR A 96 1.84 2.90 -9.40
CA TYR A 96 1.66 4.35 -9.35
C TYR A 96 0.33 4.85 -9.93
N ARG A 97 -0.53 3.94 -10.40
CA ARG A 97 -1.85 4.32 -10.88
C ARG A 97 -2.75 4.74 -9.72
N GLN A 98 -3.34 5.93 -9.84
CA GLN A 98 -4.50 6.34 -9.07
C GLN A 98 -5.74 5.70 -9.71
N TYR A 99 -6.52 4.95 -8.95
CA TYR A 99 -7.82 4.46 -9.39
C TYR A 99 -8.94 5.38 -8.94
N GLY A 100 -9.98 5.51 -9.78
CA GLY A 100 -11.24 6.16 -9.45
C GLY A 100 -12.24 5.19 -8.81
N LYS A 101 -13.38 5.73 -8.33
CA LYS A 101 -14.44 4.95 -7.71
C LYS A 101 -15.03 3.90 -8.66
N GLU A 102 -15.20 4.26 -9.91
CA GLU A 102 -15.84 3.45 -10.96
C GLU A 102 -14.83 2.62 -11.78
N ASP A 103 -13.52 2.70 -11.45
CA ASP A 103 -12.54 1.84 -12.09
C ASP A 103 -12.74 0.39 -11.64
N TYR A 104 -12.67 -0.53 -12.59
CA TYR A 104 -12.59 -1.96 -12.28
C TYR A 104 -11.22 -2.29 -11.66
N LEU A 105 -11.24 -2.88 -10.48
CA LEU A 105 -10.02 -3.30 -9.78
C LEU A 105 -9.77 -4.80 -9.99
N PRO A 106 -8.53 -5.23 -10.19
CA PRO A 106 -8.22 -6.65 -10.43
C PRO A 106 -8.75 -7.63 -9.37
N TRP A 107 -9.01 -7.13 -8.17
CA TRP A 107 -9.52 -7.92 -7.02
C TRP A 107 -11.03 -7.78 -6.77
N ASP A 108 -11.77 -7.07 -7.60
CA ASP A 108 -13.23 -6.90 -7.45
C ASP A 108 -14.00 -8.21 -7.60
N ILE A 109 -13.33 -9.28 -8.06
CA ILE A 109 -13.88 -10.63 -8.07
C ILE A 109 -14.02 -11.25 -6.67
N VAL A 110 -13.42 -10.64 -5.65
CA VAL A 110 -13.47 -11.11 -4.26
C VAL A 110 -14.46 -10.25 -3.48
N ASP A 111 -15.56 -10.85 -3.03
CA ASP A 111 -16.48 -10.19 -2.12
C ASP A 111 -15.89 -10.21 -0.70
N HIS A 112 -15.59 -9.05 -0.18
CA HIS A 112 -15.09 -8.85 1.19
C HIS A 112 -16.22 -8.66 2.21
N GLY A 113 -17.48 -8.71 1.79
CA GLY A 113 -18.65 -8.54 2.65
C GLY A 113 -18.91 -7.10 3.10
N TYR A 114 -18.16 -6.12 2.63
CA TYR A 114 -18.41 -4.72 2.96
C TYR A 114 -19.68 -4.22 2.25
N ARG A 115 -20.45 -3.37 2.96
CA ARG A 115 -21.51 -2.59 2.34
C ARG A 115 -20.94 -1.80 1.16
N ASN A 116 -21.69 -1.80 0.05
CA ASN A 116 -21.25 -1.09 -1.15
C ASN A 116 -20.93 0.40 -0.84
N GLY A 117 -19.79 0.86 -1.33
CA GLY A 117 -19.30 2.21 -1.13
C GLY A 117 -18.60 2.48 0.21
N PHE A 118 -18.70 1.61 1.22
CA PHE A 118 -18.12 1.86 2.55
C PHE A 118 -16.63 2.17 2.50
N LEU A 119 -15.83 1.35 1.81
CA LEU A 119 -14.38 1.56 1.70
C LEU A 119 -14.03 2.86 0.96
N TRP A 120 -14.83 3.23 -0.06
CA TRP A 120 -14.64 4.49 -0.78
C TRP A 120 -14.93 5.70 0.10
N ASP A 121 -16.03 5.66 0.84
CA ASP A 121 -16.41 6.75 1.75
C ASP A 121 -15.35 6.94 2.84
N ASP A 122 -14.78 5.83 3.33
CA ASP A 122 -13.71 5.87 4.33
C ASP A 122 -12.38 6.36 3.72
N TYR A 123 -12.09 6.00 2.46
CA TYR A 123 -10.97 6.56 1.70
C TYR A 123 -11.08 8.09 1.56
N GLN A 124 -12.25 8.59 1.14
CA GLN A 124 -12.48 10.04 1.03
C GLN A 124 -12.31 10.75 2.38
N ARG A 125 -12.84 10.14 3.44
CA ARG A 125 -12.67 10.64 4.81
C ARG A 125 -11.18 10.72 5.20
N GLY A 126 -10.40 9.67 4.91
CA GLY A 126 -8.96 9.65 5.16
C GLY A 126 -8.19 10.73 4.40
N LEU A 127 -8.57 11.01 3.12
CA LEU A 127 -7.96 12.09 2.34
C LEU A 127 -8.22 13.48 2.94
N MET A 128 -9.36 13.65 3.62
CA MET A 128 -9.72 14.88 4.35
C MET A 128 -9.18 14.92 5.79
N ALA A 129 -8.25 14.03 6.15
CA ALA A 129 -7.74 13.86 7.51
C ALA A 129 -8.83 13.59 8.57
N GLY A 130 -9.98 13.07 8.15
CA GLY A 130 -11.07 12.64 9.00
C GLY A 130 -10.76 11.31 9.69
N ARG A 131 -11.44 11.05 10.80
CA ARG A 131 -11.30 9.79 11.54
C ARG A 131 -12.46 8.85 11.20
N THR A 132 -12.15 7.58 11.01
CA THR A 132 -13.17 6.52 10.99
C THR A 132 -13.80 6.42 12.37
N PRO A 133 -15.15 6.35 12.46
CA PRO A 133 -15.82 6.12 13.75
C PRO A 133 -15.31 4.86 14.44
N VAL A 134 -15.30 4.88 15.76
CA VAL A 134 -14.97 3.70 16.56
C VAL A 134 -15.98 2.60 16.28
N CYS A 135 -15.49 1.40 15.99
CA CYS A 135 -16.35 0.24 15.78
C CYS A 135 -16.78 -0.36 17.12
N ASP A 136 -18.11 -0.46 17.32
CA ASP A 136 -18.70 -1.27 18.37
C ASP A 136 -19.41 -2.44 17.69
N THR A 137 -18.80 -3.62 17.73
CA THR A 137 -19.30 -4.82 17.05
C THR A 137 -20.64 -5.32 17.57
N ALA A 138 -21.07 -4.87 18.77
CA ALA A 138 -22.38 -5.24 19.33
C ALA A 138 -23.55 -4.44 18.72
N THR A 139 -23.27 -3.22 18.23
CA THR A 139 -24.34 -2.28 17.81
C THR A 139 -24.09 -1.62 16.45
N CYS A 140 -22.87 -1.70 15.91
CA CYS A 140 -22.49 -1.00 14.69
C CYS A 140 -22.71 -1.88 13.45
N HIS A 141 -23.47 -1.34 12.48
CA HIS A 141 -23.73 -1.98 11.18
C HIS A 141 -23.24 -1.11 9.99
N VAL A 142 -22.33 -0.18 10.25
CA VAL A 142 -21.91 0.83 9.25
C VAL A 142 -21.17 0.21 8.06
N CYS A 143 -20.24 -0.73 8.33
CA CYS A 143 -19.46 -1.40 7.28
C CYS A 143 -20.19 -2.60 6.64
N GLY A 144 -21.23 -3.14 7.28
CA GLY A 144 -21.97 -4.31 6.80
C GLY A 144 -21.35 -5.67 7.15
N ILE A 145 -20.27 -5.70 7.95
CA ILE A 145 -19.60 -6.96 8.35
C ILE A 145 -20.22 -7.58 9.60
N CYS A 146 -20.83 -6.77 10.48
CA CYS A 146 -21.45 -7.20 11.72
C CYS A 146 -22.97 -7.30 11.59
#